data_a58fa9c1cc60b83079aafa1da518f5e8
#
_entry.id   a58fa9c1cc60b83079aafa1da518f5e8
#
_cell.length_a   1.000
_cell.length_b   1.000
_cell.length_c   1.000
_cell.angle_alpha   90.00
_cell.angle_beta   90.00
_cell.angle_gamma   90.00
#
_symmetry.space_group_name_H-M   'P 1'
#
loop_
_entity.id
_entity.type
_entity.pdbx_description
1 polymer ?
#
loop_
_entity_poly.entity_id
_entity_poly.type
_entity_poly.pdbx_seq_one_letter_code
_entity_poly.pdbx_strand_id
1 'polypeptide(L)'
;NEESEDMNDKDRPRIGIIGMTPQDVSDLKAADKIRKVYADQGMRAICYGMGDGLDEVRNASLAAKNVVVSPAALKAAQDLQKKFGTPYEIAYPLASELVPEVNYQGKKILIVQQQVIANAVRKEIEKRTGEKEAITTATWFMRKEEILTDLNVDAVDDISLREEDDFISLVEKEGYDVI
;
A
#
# COMPACT_ATOMS: atom_id res chain seq x y z
N ASN A 1 28.29 -5.76 -26.15
CA ASN A 1 28.58 -4.43 -25.59
C ASN A 1 27.35 -3.53 -25.85
N GLU A 2 26.36 -3.64 -25.01
CA GLU A 2 25.32 -2.64 -24.89
C GLU A 2 25.70 -1.78 -23.69
N GLU A 3 26.25 -0.61 -23.97
CA GLU A 3 26.39 0.47 -23.02
C GLU A 3 24.98 0.91 -22.63
N SER A 4 24.48 0.46 -21.47
CA SER A 4 23.36 1.13 -20.83
C SER A 4 23.84 2.53 -20.49
N GLU A 5 23.40 3.52 -21.29
CA GLU A 5 23.57 4.93 -20.96
C GLU A 5 23.03 5.13 -19.54
N ASP A 6 23.92 5.44 -18.62
CA ASP A 6 23.63 5.70 -17.21
C ASP A 6 22.85 7.02 -17.14
N MET A 7 21.53 6.92 -17.37
CA MET A 7 20.64 8.07 -17.29
C MET A 7 20.75 8.66 -15.89
N ASN A 8 21.16 9.93 -15.79
CA ASN A 8 21.29 10.62 -14.52
C ASN A 8 19.99 10.44 -13.72
N ASP A 9 20.08 10.06 -12.46
CA ASP A 9 18.92 9.79 -11.58
C ASP A 9 17.90 10.95 -11.56
N LYS A 10 18.36 12.18 -11.80
CA LYS A 10 17.51 13.38 -11.89
C LYS A 10 16.62 13.44 -13.14
N ASP A 11 17.03 12.74 -14.20
CA ASP A 11 16.32 12.76 -15.49
C ASP A 11 15.28 11.65 -15.59
N ARG A 12 15.27 10.71 -14.62
CA ARG A 12 14.28 9.63 -14.55
C ARG A 12 12.88 10.16 -14.20
N PRO A 13 11.82 9.55 -14.76
CA PRO A 13 10.45 9.88 -14.36
C PRO A 13 10.26 9.74 -12.84
N ARG A 14 9.66 10.75 -12.23
CA ARG A 14 9.40 10.77 -10.79
C ARG A 14 8.13 10.01 -10.45
N ILE A 15 8.20 9.17 -9.43
CA ILE A 15 7.05 8.52 -8.79
C ILE A 15 6.95 9.06 -7.37
N GLY A 16 5.83 9.71 -7.05
CA GLY A 16 5.58 10.20 -5.68
C GLY A 16 4.97 9.10 -4.82
N ILE A 17 5.57 8.77 -3.70
CA ILE A 17 5.01 7.84 -2.71
C ILE A 17 4.40 8.67 -1.58
N ILE A 18 3.07 8.63 -1.47
CA ILE A 18 2.30 9.47 -0.54
C ILE A 18 1.68 8.65 0.58
N GLY A 19 1.80 9.12 1.81
CA GLY A 19 1.20 8.50 3.00
C GLY A 19 2.09 7.48 3.68
N MET A 20 3.36 7.47 3.37
CA MET A 20 4.31 6.60 4.01
C MET A 20 4.76 7.20 5.35
N THR A 21 4.42 6.51 6.44
CA THR A 21 4.90 6.86 7.78
C THR A 21 5.55 5.65 8.44
N PRO A 22 6.49 5.84 9.39
CA PRO A 22 7.10 4.74 10.13
C PRO A 22 6.08 3.84 10.85
N GLN A 23 4.96 4.42 11.29
CA GLN A 23 3.90 3.70 11.98
C GLN A 23 3.13 2.77 11.04
N ASP A 24 2.90 3.20 9.79
CA ASP A 24 2.13 2.42 8.83
C ASP A 24 2.92 1.25 8.24
N VAL A 25 4.23 1.42 8.06
CA VAL A 25 5.03 0.45 7.31
C VAL A 25 5.89 -0.47 8.19
N SER A 26 6.00 -0.19 9.49
CA SER A 26 6.74 -0.99 10.48
C SER A 26 8.21 -1.33 10.14
N ASP A 27 8.71 -0.89 8.99
CA ASP A 27 10.07 -1.09 8.51
C ASP A 27 10.69 0.26 8.09
N LEU A 28 11.66 0.72 8.87
CA LEU A 28 12.36 1.98 8.59
C LEU A 28 13.12 1.97 7.27
N LYS A 29 13.42 0.78 6.71
CA LYS A 29 14.07 0.61 5.39
C LYS A 29 13.07 0.52 4.24
N ALA A 30 11.77 0.57 4.51
CA ALA A 30 10.75 0.43 3.46
C ALA A 30 10.89 1.50 2.37
N ALA A 31 11.26 2.74 2.73
CA ALA A 31 11.52 3.79 1.74
C ALA A 31 12.65 3.42 0.77
N ASP A 32 13.75 2.87 1.27
CA ASP A 32 14.89 2.47 0.43
C ASP A 32 14.53 1.28 -0.47
N LYS A 33 13.77 0.33 0.06
CA LYS A 33 13.27 -0.81 -0.73
C LYS A 33 12.34 -0.34 -1.85
N ILE A 34 11.41 0.58 -1.57
CA ILE A 34 10.52 1.14 -2.59
C ILE A 34 11.31 1.90 -3.65
N ARG A 35 12.30 2.73 -3.24
CA ARG A 35 13.18 3.40 -4.20
C ARG A 35 13.86 2.40 -5.12
N LYS A 36 14.36 1.29 -4.57
CA LYS A 36 14.96 0.22 -5.37
C LYS A 36 13.98 -0.41 -6.36
N VAL A 37 12.77 -0.75 -5.92
CA VAL A 37 11.72 -1.32 -6.79
C VAL A 37 11.46 -0.43 -8.01
N TYR A 38 11.39 0.88 -7.82
CA TYR A 38 11.17 1.81 -8.92
C TYR A 38 12.44 2.12 -9.72
N ALA A 39 13.60 2.13 -9.08
CA ALA A 39 14.89 2.29 -9.79
C ALA A 39 15.14 1.14 -10.76
N ASP A 40 14.81 -0.10 -10.38
CA ASP A 40 14.90 -1.28 -11.24
C ASP A 40 13.95 -1.18 -12.46
N GLN A 41 12.94 -0.30 -12.41
CA GLN A 41 12.02 0.01 -13.50
C GLN A 41 12.40 1.31 -14.27
N GLY A 42 13.59 1.87 -14.00
CA GLY A 42 14.05 3.11 -14.65
C GLY A 42 13.37 4.38 -14.12
N MET A 43 12.72 4.33 -12.96
CA MET A 43 12.02 5.45 -12.35
C MET A 43 12.68 5.88 -11.04
N ARG A 44 12.42 7.12 -10.60
CA ARG A 44 12.90 7.67 -9.33
C ARG A 44 11.74 7.83 -8.36
N ALA A 45 11.68 7.02 -7.30
CA ALA A 45 10.68 7.18 -6.25
C ALA A 45 11.10 8.23 -5.22
N ILE A 46 10.15 9.12 -4.88
CA ILE A 46 10.26 10.15 -3.84
C ILE A 46 9.28 9.76 -2.73
N CYS A 47 9.80 9.42 -1.56
CA CYS A 47 9.00 8.98 -0.41
C CYS A 47 8.69 10.17 0.50
N TYR A 48 7.58 10.85 0.24
CA TYR A 48 7.18 12.01 1.03
C TYR A 48 6.90 11.60 2.49
N GLY A 49 7.63 12.23 3.42
CA GLY A 49 7.53 11.95 4.86
C GLY A 49 8.53 10.91 5.38
N MET A 50 9.26 10.21 4.50
CA MET A 50 10.28 9.24 4.91
C MET A 50 11.62 9.46 4.19
N GLY A 51 12.35 10.49 4.62
CA GLY A 51 13.73 10.74 4.19
C GLY A 51 13.90 11.76 3.08
N ASP A 52 12.84 12.14 2.37
CA ASP A 52 12.91 13.20 1.37
C ASP A 52 12.53 14.56 1.96
N GLY A 53 13.25 15.61 1.53
CA GLY A 53 13.12 16.94 2.09
C GLY A 53 11.86 17.70 1.63
N LEU A 54 11.59 18.84 2.26
CA LEU A 54 10.45 19.71 1.96
C LEU A 54 10.42 20.21 0.50
N ASP A 55 11.56 20.36 -0.14
CA ASP A 55 11.62 20.80 -1.54
C ASP A 55 11.05 19.74 -2.48
N GLU A 56 11.24 18.44 -2.18
CA GLU A 56 10.60 17.38 -2.94
C GLU A 56 9.08 17.36 -2.71
N VAL A 57 8.61 17.66 -1.49
CA VAL A 57 7.16 17.80 -1.22
C VAL A 57 6.56 18.96 -2.02
N ARG A 58 7.25 20.10 -2.11
CA ARG A 58 6.80 21.24 -2.94
C ARG A 58 6.68 20.88 -4.42
N ASN A 59 7.49 19.95 -4.87
CA ASN A 59 7.52 19.46 -6.25
C ASN A 59 6.64 18.22 -6.48
N ALA A 60 5.75 17.86 -5.55
CA ALA A 60 4.90 16.68 -5.65
C ALA A 60 3.97 16.68 -6.89
N SER A 61 3.61 17.85 -7.39
CA SER A 61 2.83 18.01 -8.62
C SER A 61 3.60 17.64 -9.89
N LEU A 62 4.93 17.58 -9.84
CA LEU A 62 5.80 17.22 -10.96
C LEU A 62 6.04 15.72 -11.10
N ALA A 63 5.46 14.91 -10.22
CA ALA A 63 5.51 13.46 -10.36
C ALA A 63 4.74 13.01 -11.61
N ALA A 64 5.28 12.05 -12.33
CA ALA A 64 4.57 11.41 -13.44
C ALA A 64 3.32 10.65 -12.95
N LYS A 65 3.41 10.10 -11.73
CA LYS A 65 2.31 9.44 -11.03
C LYS A 65 2.58 9.47 -9.52
N ASN A 66 1.52 9.52 -8.73
CA ASN A 66 1.58 9.31 -7.28
C ASN A 66 1.06 7.92 -6.90
N VAL A 67 1.70 7.28 -5.93
CA VAL A 67 1.28 6.01 -5.33
C VAL A 67 0.84 6.27 -3.90
N VAL A 68 -0.42 6.01 -3.63
CA VAL A 68 -1.04 6.16 -2.31
C VAL A 68 -0.83 4.88 -1.54
N VAL A 69 0.01 4.91 -0.51
CA VAL A 69 0.36 3.72 0.30
C VAL A 69 -0.37 3.67 1.64
N SER A 70 -1.15 4.70 1.96
CA SER A 70 -1.97 4.77 3.17
C SER A 70 -3.27 5.53 2.90
N PRO A 71 -4.40 5.12 3.50
CA PRO A 71 -5.68 5.82 3.36
C PRO A 71 -5.62 7.31 3.69
N ALA A 72 -4.80 7.69 4.67
CA ALA A 72 -4.64 9.09 5.09
C ALA A 72 -4.14 10.02 3.98
N ALA A 73 -3.45 9.47 2.97
CA ALA A 73 -2.91 10.24 1.86
C ALA A 73 -3.84 10.36 0.65
N LEU A 74 -4.95 9.63 0.63
CA LEU A 74 -5.85 9.60 -0.52
C LEU A 74 -6.34 11.00 -0.92
N LYS A 75 -6.75 11.79 0.06
CA LYS A 75 -7.22 13.17 -0.18
C LYS A 75 -6.14 14.06 -0.82
N ALA A 76 -4.90 13.93 -0.39
CA ALA A 76 -3.78 14.69 -0.98
C ALA A 76 -3.54 14.29 -2.44
N ALA A 77 -3.60 13.00 -2.76
CA ALA A 77 -3.47 12.51 -4.13
C ALA A 77 -4.61 13.00 -5.03
N GLN A 78 -5.85 12.96 -4.55
CA GLN A 78 -7.02 13.50 -5.25
C GLN A 78 -6.89 14.99 -5.52
N ASP A 79 -6.41 15.77 -4.54
CA ASP A 79 -6.21 17.22 -4.71
C ASP A 79 -5.09 17.53 -5.69
N LEU A 80 -3.99 16.75 -5.72
CA LEU A 80 -2.94 16.87 -6.71
C LEU A 80 -3.46 16.54 -8.12
N GLN A 81 -4.23 15.48 -8.26
CA GLN A 81 -4.86 15.15 -9.54
C GLN A 81 -5.80 16.25 -10.02
N LYS A 82 -6.67 16.75 -9.13
CA LYS A 82 -7.64 17.81 -9.47
C LYS A 82 -6.96 19.12 -9.86
N LYS A 83 -5.89 19.52 -9.16
CA LYS A 83 -5.24 20.82 -9.36
C LYS A 83 -4.19 20.80 -10.48
N PHE A 84 -3.47 19.71 -10.64
CA PHE A 84 -2.29 19.63 -11.49
C PHE A 84 -2.36 18.54 -12.54
N GLY A 85 -3.39 17.69 -12.51
CA GLY A 85 -3.54 16.57 -13.44
C GLY A 85 -2.64 15.37 -13.12
N THR A 86 -1.90 15.38 -12.01
CA THR A 86 -0.99 14.31 -11.63
C THR A 86 -1.80 13.04 -11.30
N PRO A 87 -1.70 11.96 -12.10
CA PRO A 87 -2.47 10.75 -11.85
C PRO A 87 -2.01 10.06 -10.56
N TYR A 88 -2.88 9.26 -9.96
CA TYR A 88 -2.50 8.44 -8.81
C TYR A 88 -3.06 7.01 -8.94
N GLU A 89 -2.42 6.11 -8.23
CA GLU A 89 -2.90 4.76 -7.96
C GLU A 89 -2.82 4.45 -6.47
N ILE A 90 -3.63 3.49 -6.02
CA ILE A 90 -3.62 3.01 -4.63
C ILE A 90 -2.95 1.64 -4.65
N ALA A 91 -1.76 1.54 -4.07
CA ALA A 91 -0.96 0.31 -4.07
C ALA A 91 0.07 0.32 -2.96
N TYR A 92 0.54 -0.88 -2.58
CA TYR A 92 1.70 -1.03 -1.70
C TYR A 92 2.78 -1.86 -2.41
N PRO A 93 3.89 -1.23 -2.86
CA PRO A 93 4.87 -1.87 -3.73
C PRO A 93 5.62 -3.06 -3.12
N LEU A 94 5.64 -3.18 -1.78
CA LEU A 94 6.36 -4.24 -1.06
C LEU A 94 5.42 -5.35 -0.54
N ALA A 95 4.21 -5.47 -1.08
CA ALA A 95 3.23 -6.44 -0.60
C ALA A 95 3.77 -7.88 -0.59
N SER A 96 4.57 -8.25 -1.58
CA SER A 96 5.16 -9.59 -1.68
C SER A 96 6.12 -9.93 -0.53
N GLU A 97 6.76 -8.91 0.07
CA GLU A 97 7.66 -9.12 1.21
C GLU A 97 6.88 -9.33 2.52
N LEU A 98 5.60 -8.91 2.57
CA LEU A 98 4.76 -9.03 3.75
C LEU A 98 3.99 -10.36 3.82
N VAL A 99 3.95 -11.11 2.72
CA VAL A 99 3.22 -12.39 2.66
C VAL A 99 4.13 -13.53 3.09
N PRO A 100 3.90 -14.17 4.24
CA PRO A 100 4.67 -15.32 4.69
C PRO A 100 4.65 -16.50 3.70
N GLU A 101 5.68 -17.33 3.77
CA GLU A 101 5.79 -18.55 2.96
C GLU A 101 5.03 -19.71 3.64
N VAL A 102 3.68 -19.66 3.56
CA VAL A 102 2.80 -20.71 4.08
C VAL A 102 1.81 -21.15 3.01
N ASN A 103 1.20 -22.32 3.20
CA ASN A 103 0.14 -22.77 2.32
C ASN A 103 -1.16 -22.03 2.66
N TYR A 104 -1.66 -21.21 1.74
CA TYR A 104 -2.90 -20.44 1.87
C TYR A 104 -4.11 -21.17 1.27
N GLN A 105 -3.91 -22.16 0.41
CA GLN A 105 -4.98 -22.76 -0.37
C GLN A 105 -6.08 -23.37 0.52
N GLY A 106 -7.32 -22.93 0.31
CA GLY A 106 -8.49 -23.37 1.07
C GLY A 106 -8.53 -22.91 2.53
N LYS A 107 -7.68 -21.94 2.90
CA LYS A 107 -7.60 -21.41 4.26
C LYS A 107 -8.50 -20.19 4.45
N LYS A 108 -9.08 -20.07 5.65
CA LYS A 108 -9.76 -18.86 6.10
C LYS A 108 -8.71 -17.93 6.71
N ILE A 109 -8.51 -16.76 6.09
CA ILE A 109 -7.40 -15.87 6.38
C ILE A 109 -7.92 -14.55 6.94
N LEU A 110 -7.30 -14.06 8.01
CA LEU A 110 -7.50 -12.71 8.54
C LEU A 110 -6.23 -11.88 8.35
N ILE A 111 -6.37 -10.72 7.70
CA ILE A 111 -5.30 -9.73 7.59
C ILE A 111 -5.65 -8.54 8.47
N VAL A 112 -4.84 -8.25 9.48
CA VAL A 112 -5.00 -7.10 10.38
C VAL A 112 -3.97 -6.04 10.04
N GLN A 113 -4.35 -5.05 9.24
CA GLN A 113 -3.45 -4.00 8.77
C GLN A 113 -4.27 -2.79 8.27
N GLN A 114 -3.61 -1.64 8.02
CA GLN A 114 -4.25 -0.53 7.33
C GLN A 114 -4.71 -0.98 5.92
N GLN A 115 -5.82 -0.41 5.44
CA GLN A 115 -6.57 -0.97 4.31
C GLN A 115 -5.78 -1.09 3.00
N VAL A 116 -4.90 -0.14 2.69
CA VAL A 116 -4.12 -0.19 1.43
C VAL A 116 -3.13 -1.35 1.45
N ILE A 117 -2.43 -1.56 2.57
CA ILE A 117 -1.51 -2.69 2.74
C ILE A 117 -2.30 -4.00 2.75
N ALA A 118 -3.40 -4.07 3.51
CA ALA A 118 -4.24 -5.26 3.59
C ALA A 118 -4.75 -5.69 2.20
N ASN A 119 -5.22 -4.76 1.38
CA ASN A 119 -5.66 -5.02 0.01
C ASN A 119 -4.51 -5.51 -0.89
N ALA A 120 -3.33 -4.94 -0.73
CA ALA A 120 -2.15 -5.35 -1.51
C ALA A 120 -1.68 -6.76 -1.13
N VAL A 121 -1.68 -7.09 0.17
CA VAL A 121 -1.37 -8.43 0.70
C VAL A 121 -2.42 -9.45 0.22
N ARG A 122 -3.72 -9.12 0.28
CA ARG A 122 -4.80 -9.96 -0.26
C ARG A 122 -4.53 -10.32 -1.72
N LYS A 123 -4.30 -9.34 -2.57
CA LYS A 123 -4.01 -9.53 -4.01
C LYS A 123 -2.76 -10.39 -4.24
N GLU A 124 -1.75 -10.23 -3.41
CA GLU A 124 -0.54 -11.03 -3.54
C GLU A 124 -0.77 -12.49 -3.13
N ILE A 125 -1.57 -12.76 -2.11
CA ILE A 125 -1.99 -14.13 -1.73
C ILE A 125 -2.79 -14.75 -2.87
N GLU A 126 -3.82 -14.08 -3.38
CA GLU A 126 -4.62 -14.56 -4.52
C GLU A 126 -3.78 -14.84 -5.76
N LYS A 127 -2.77 -14.01 -6.03
CA LYS A 127 -1.83 -14.23 -7.13
C LYS A 127 -0.97 -15.49 -6.93
N ARG A 128 -0.54 -15.78 -5.69
CA ARG A 128 0.29 -16.96 -5.37
C ARG A 128 -0.52 -18.25 -5.41
N THR A 129 -1.77 -18.21 -4.96
CA THR A 129 -2.65 -19.39 -4.97
C THR A 129 -3.29 -19.63 -6.33
N GLY A 130 -3.43 -18.59 -7.15
CA GLY A 130 -4.18 -18.62 -8.42
C GLY A 130 -5.68 -18.67 -8.25
N GLU A 131 -6.19 -18.54 -7.02
CA GLU A 131 -7.59 -18.63 -6.65
C GLU A 131 -7.98 -17.45 -5.74
N LYS A 132 -9.29 -17.19 -5.67
CA LYS A 132 -9.84 -16.22 -4.73
C LYS A 132 -10.06 -16.90 -3.39
N GLU A 133 -9.21 -16.58 -2.43
CA GLU A 133 -9.25 -17.16 -1.09
C GLU A 133 -10.28 -16.49 -0.17
N ALA A 134 -10.66 -17.18 0.92
CA ALA A 134 -11.52 -16.63 1.95
C ALA A 134 -10.73 -15.67 2.86
N ILE A 135 -10.47 -14.46 2.37
CA ILE A 135 -9.67 -13.44 3.04
C ILE A 135 -10.57 -12.33 3.59
N THR A 136 -10.54 -12.16 4.90
CA THR A 136 -11.13 -11.00 5.59
C THR A 136 -10.02 -10.04 5.97
N THR A 137 -10.22 -8.73 5.77
CA THR A 137 -9.34 -7.72 6.35
C THR A 137 -10.00 -7.02 7.52
N ALA A 138 -9.23 -6.73 8.55
CA ALA A 138 -9.65 -5.95 9.69
C ALA A 138 -8.70 -4.76 9.88
N THR A 139 -9.26 -3.56 9.93
CA THR A 139 -8.48 -2.33 10.01
C THR A 139 -8.86 -1.52 11.23
N TRP A 140 -7.86 -0.91 11.86
CA TRP A 140 -8.06 -0.01 13.00
C TRP A 140 -8.38 1.41 12.54
N PHE A 141 -9.27 2.08 13.27
CA PHE A 141 -9.57 3.51 13.16
C PHE A 141 -10.15 4.00 11.83
N MET A 142 -10.54 3.10 10.94
CA MET A 142 -11.24 3.46 9.71
C MET A 142 -12.74 3.24 9.86
N ARG A 143 -13.55 4.13 9.30
CA ARG A 143 -14.99 3.93 9.18
C ARG A 143 -15.30 2.97 8.04
N LYS A 144 -16.38 2.20 8.18
CA LYS A 144 -16.79 1.24 7.15
C LYS A 144 -17.03 1.93 5.80
N GLU A 145 -17.60 3.12 5.81
CA GLU A 145 -17.86 3.92 4.62
C GLU A 145 -16.56 4.35 3.91
N GLU A 146 -15.51 4.68 4.66
CA GLU A 146 -14.20 5.04 4.12
C GLU A 146 -13.50 3.85 3.48
N ILE A 147 -13.69 2.66 4.05
CA ILE A 147 -13.16 1.40 3.48
C ILE A 147 -13.78 1.11 2.12
N LEU A 148 -15.11 1.30 1.99
CA LEU A 148 -15.87 0.84 0.84
C LEU A 148 -15.82 1.80 -0.36
N THR A 149 -15.73 3.12 -0.14
CA THR A 149 -15.98 4.10 -1.20
C THR A 149 -14.75 4.53 -1.97
N ASP A 150 -13.63 4.77 -1.30
CA ASP A 150 -12.51 5.48 -1.91
C ASP A 150 -11.28 4.60 -2.19
N LEU A 151 -11.22 3.42 -1.61
CA LEU A 151 -10.09 2.49 -1.77
C LEU A 151 -10.35 1.42 -2.83
N ASN A 152 -11.47 1.51 -3.55
CA ASN A 152 -11.85 0.61 -4.65
C ASN A 152 -11.75 -0.87 -4.26
N VAL A 153 -12.37 -1.22 -3.13
CA VAL A 153 -12.28 -2.55 -2.54
C VAL A 153 -13.55 -3.33 -2.87
N ASP A 154 -13.41 -4.47 -3.52
CA ASP A 154 -14.48 -5.46 -3.73
C ASP A 154 -14.84 -6.21 -2.41
N ALA A 155 -14.51 -5.65 -1.27
CA ALA A 155 -14.57 -6.35 0.00
C ALA A 155 -15.80 -5.94 0.81
N VAL A 156 -16.88 -6.65 0.58
CA VAL A 156 -18.15 -6.49 1.35
C VAL A 156 -17.94 -6.88 2.82
N ASP A 157 -16.95 -7.72 3.12
CA ASP A 157 -16.74 -8.35 4.42
C ASP A 157 -15.57 -7.74 5.23
N ASP A 158 -15.00 -6.63 4.80
CA ASP A 158 -13.93 -5.97 5.54
C ASP A 158 -14.44 -5.30 6.80
N ILE A 159 -13.66 -5.40 7.88
CA ILE A 159 -14.08 -5.07 9.25
C ILE A 159 -13.33 -3.84 9.74
N SER A 160 -14.07 -2.91 10.32
CA SER A 160 -13.52 -1.78 11.06
C SER A 160 -13.45 -2.12 12.54
N LEU A 161 -12.25 -2.19 13.09
CA LEU A 161 -12.00 -2.39 14.52
C LEU A 161 -11.98 -1.03 15.23
N ARG A 162 -12.64 -0.94 16.38
CA ARG A 162 -12.69 0.27 17.21
C ARG A 162 -11.98 0.08 18.52
N GLU A 163 -12.17 -1.10 19.13
CA GLU A 163 -11.66 -1.46 20.44
C GLU A 163 -10.94 -2.81 20.36
N GLU A 164 -10.08 -3.09 21.33
CA GLU A 164 -9.33 -4.35 21.39
C GLU A 164 -10.27 -5.56 21.51
N ASP A 165 -11.39 -5.40 22.22
CA ASP A 165 -12.41 -6.43 22.37
C ASP A 165 -13.08 -6.82 21.03
N ASP A 166 -13.15 -5.91 20.07
CA ASP A 166 -13.64 -6.21 18.72
C ASP A 166 -12.73 -7.22 18.03
N PHE A 167 -11.42 -7.03 18.15
CA PHE A 167 -10.44 -7.93 17.57
C PHE A 167 -10.45 -9.31 18.26
N ILE A 168 -10.47 -9.34 19.59
CA ILE A 168 -10.55 -10.59 20.38
C ILE A 168 -11.80 -11.37 19.96
N SER A 169 -12.96 -10.69 19.94
CA SER A 169 -14.25 -11.30 19.56
C SER A 169 -14.22 -11.83 18.14
N LEU A 170 -13.58 -11.12 17.21
CA LEU A 170 -13.43 -11.55 15.81
C LEU A 170 -12.64 -12.84 15.70
N VAL A 171 -11.48 -12.91 16.35
CA VAL A 171 -10.60 -14.09 16.30
C VAL A 171 -11.25 -15.30 16.96
N GLU A 172 -11.91 -15.13 18.12
CA GLU A 172 -12.54 -16.23 18.85
C GLU A 172 -13.78 -16.81 18.13
N LYS A 173 -14.56 -15.97 17.46
CA LYS A 173 -15.83 -16.42 16.84
C LYS A 173 -15.64 -17.02 15.44
N GLU A 174 -14.71 -16.52 14.68
CA GLU A 174 -14.68 -16.78 13.25
C GLU A 174 -13.77 -17.93 12.84
N GLY A 175 -12.83 -18.36 13.71
CA GLY A 175 -12.01 -19.55 13.50
C GLY A 175 -11.13 -19.42 12.24
N TYR A 176 -10.24 -18.41 12.20
CA TYR A 176 -9.28 -18.25 11.11
C TYR A 176 -8.17 -19.28 11.19
N ASP A 177 -7.73 -19.78 10.04
CA ASP A 177 -6.60 -20.71 9.92
C ASP A 177 -5.26 -19.97 9.91
N VAL A 178 -5.25 -18.71 9.42
CA VAL A 178 -4.07 -17.84 9.32
C VAL A 178 -4.47 -16.43 9.75
N ILE A 179 -3.63 -15.80 10.59
CA ILE A 179 -3.79 -14.41 11.02
C ILE A 179 -2.49 -13.67 10.79
#